data_8bfbccc1a29eeff65ac7acfd9fb8ab1e
#
_entry.id   8bfbccc1a29eeff65ac7acfd9fb8ab1e
#
_cell.length_a   1.000
_cell.length_b   1.000
_cell.length_c   1.000
_cell.angle_alpha   90.00
_cell.angle_beta   90.00
_cell.angle_gamma   90.00
#
_symmetry.space_group_name_H-M   'P 1'
#
loop_
_entity.id
_entity.type
_entity.pdbx_description
1 polymer ?
#
loop_
_entity_poly.entity_id
_entity_poly.type
_entity_poly.pdbx_seq_one_letter_code
_entity_poly.pdbx_strand_id
1 'polypeptide(L)'
;NRAVSNNRLPGSSFKPFVYLTAMERNGFNPASIVKDEPVVIEILGSSPWEPRNFSDKYAGDIILKKAMMRSLNSVSVKLIQEVTPEKVIKAARQFGVTSPLGNNLSLALGTSGVSPLEMASAYSTIANLGIYNEPYFVERIEDFKGNPLYENFYHGVQNYAPKSIYPLLNMMQGVIDGGTGRIVRQMGFKHPAGGKTGTTNNFKDSWFDGFTKDFSTSVWVGYDNNEPMIDRHAHGLTGASAAAPIWTLYMEKALQGKNQIKFSIPEGIKFEKVDVYTGTLADSQSIETMNVAVKEETVILPRAIESIPVELDLIEPSTTSELTNVPNP
;
A
#
# COMPACT_ATOMS: atom_id res chain seq x y z
N ASN A 1 21.73 -20.04 -3.73
CA ASN A 1 21.39 -18.73 -4.28
C ASN A 1 20.21 -18.12 -3.53
N ARG A 2 20.45 -17.07 -2.74
CA ARG A 2 19.42 -16.43 -1.89
C ARG A 2 18.33 -15.72 -2.69
N ALA A 3 18.58 -15.35 -3.94
CA ALA A 3 17.59 -14.68 -4.78
C ALA A 3 16.39 -15.56 -5.13
N VAL A 4 16.58 -16.89 -5.15
CA VAL A 4 15.55 -17.88 -5.45
C VAL A 4 15.11 -18.69 -4.21
N SER A 5 15.65 -18.37 -3.04
CA SER A 5 15.25 -19.02 -1.77
C SER A 5 13.95 -18.42 -1.24
N ASN A 6 12.97 -19.24 -0.96
CA ASN A 6 11.63 -18.82 -0.52
C ASN A 6 11.39 -18.92 1.00
N ASN A 7 12.44 -18.89 1.79
CA ASN A 7 12.34 -19.03 3.25
C ASN A 7 12.46 -17.70 4.01
N ARG A 8 12.31 -16.56 3.32
CA ARG A 8 12.43 -15.23 3.93
C ARG A 8 11.08 -14.55 4.02
N LEU A 9 10.73 -14.09 5.22
CA LEU A 9 9.45 -13.44 5.46
C LEU A 9 9.45 -12.01 4.88
N PRO A 10 8.57 -11.67 3.92
CA PRO A 10 8.57 -10.35 3.30
C PRO A 10 8.10 -9.25 4.26
N GLY A 11 7.44 -9.60 5.36
CA GLY A 11 6.88 -8.62 6.26
C GLY A 11 5.92 -7.68 5.53
N SER A 12 6.02 -6.40 5.82
CA SER A 12 5.13 -5.38 5.22
C SER A 12 5.26 -5.22 3.69
N SER A 13 6.27 -5.81 3.04
CA SER A 13 6.33 -5.84 1.57
C SER A 13 5.21 -6.66 0.94
N PHE A 14 4.53 -7.51 1.70
CA PHE A 14 3.37 -8.28 1.24
C PHE A 14 2.06 -7.46 1.19
N LYS A 15 1.99 -6.33 1.88
CA LYS A 15 0.77 -5.51 2.00
C LYS A 15 0.16 -5.05 0.67
N PRO A 16 0.91 -4.74 -0.40
CA PRO A 16 0.31 -4.35 -1.67
C PRO A 16 -0.74 -5.32 -2.19
N PHE A 17 -0.56 -6.64 -1.98
CA PHE A 17 -1.54 -7.66 -2.41
C PHE A 17 -2.84 -7.57 -1.61
N VAL A 18 -2.76 -7.27 -0.32
CA VAL A 18 -3.93 -7.07 0.56
C VAL A 18 -4.73 -5.85 0.13
N TYR A 19 -4.04 -4.72 -0.07
CA TYR A 19 -4.66 -3.46 -0.48
C TYR A 19 -5.29 -3.56 -1.88
N LEU A 20 -4.60 -4.18 -2.84
CA LEU A 20 -5.17 -4.44 -4.17
C LEU A 20 -6.45 -5.27 -4.08
N THR A 21 -6.41 -6.36 -3.30
CA THR A 21 -7.57 -7.23 -3.14
C THR A 21 -8.75 -6.48 -2.52
N ALA A 22 -8.51 -5.61 -1.55
CA ALA A 22 -9.55 -4.78 -0.95
C ALA A 22 -10.17 -3.80 -1.96
N MET A 23 -9.33 -3.13 -2.76
CA MET A 23 -9.81 -2.20 -3.79
C MET A 23 -10.59 -2.89 -4.91
N GLU A 24 -10.22 -4.12 -5.28
CA GLU A 24 -10.85 -4.85 -6.39
C GLU A 24 -12.12 -5.62 -5.97
N ARG A 25 -12.23 -6.04 -4.72
CA ARG A 25 -13.27 -6.95 -4.28
C ARG A 25 -14.32 -6.32 -3.38
N ASN A 26 -13.94 -5.32 -2.57
CA ASN A 26 -14.81 -4.76 -1.53
C ASN A 26 -15.07 -3.27 -1.73
N GLY A 27 -14.80 -2.71 -2.91
CA GLY A 27 -15.13 -1.31 -3.24
C GLY A 27 -14.26 -0.26 -2.54
N PHE A 28 -13.20 -0.66 -1.85
CA PHE A 28 -12.24 0.29 -1.30
C PHE A 28 -11.54 1.07 -2.42
N ASN A 29 -11.12 2.28 -2.09
CA ASN A 29 -10.30 3.11 -2.95
C ASN A 29 -9.25 3.86 -2.10
N PRO A 30 -8.25 4.52 -2.68
CA PRO A 30 -7.19 5.21 -1.93
C PRO A 30 -7.67 6.27 -0.93
N ALA A 31 -8.88 6.84 -1.11
CA ALA A 31 -9.51 7.79 -0.18
C ALA A 31 -10.40 7.12 0.88
N SER A 32 -10.67 5.82 0.79
CA SER A 32 -11.49 5.12 1.78
C SER A 32 -10.89 5.22 3.17
N ILE A 33 -11.70 5.58 4.15
CA ILE A 33 -11.31 5.64 5.56
C ILE A 33 -11.30 4.24 6.16
N VAL A 34 -10.21 3.95 6.87
CA VAL A 34 -10.11 2.79 7.77
C VAL A 34 -9.57 3.26 9.11
N LYS A 35 -10.19 2.82 10.17
CA LYS A 35 -9.79 3.22 11.52
C LYS A 35 -8.54 2.45 11.97
N ASP A 36 -7.45 3.17 12.18
CA ASP A 36 -6.22 2.65 12.76
C ASP A 36 -6.32 2.68 14.28
N GLU A 37 -6.61 1.54 14.88
CA GLU A 37 -6.79 1.33 16.31
C GLU A 37 -6.29 -0.07 16.70
N PRO A 38 -6.11 -0.38 18.01
CA PRO A 38 -5.75 -1.72 18.44
C PRO A 38 -6.73 -2.78 17.89
N VAL A 39 -6.18 -3.89 17.41
CA VAL A 39 -6.95 -5.02 16.91
C VAL A 39 -6.64 -6.22 17.78
N VAL A 40 -7.68 -6.90 18.24
CA VAL A 40 -7.58 -8.16 19.00
C VAL A 40 -8.33 -9.22 18.22
N ILE A 41 -7.66 -10.33 17.95
CA ILE A 41 -8.23 -11.45 17.20
C ILE A 41 -8.23 -12.68 18.10
N GLU A 42 -9.42 -13.12 18.47
CA GLU A 42 -9.59 -14.33 19.24
C GLU A 42 -9.20 -15.55 18.41
N ILE A 43 -8.35 -16.41 18.99
CA ILE A 43 -7.91 -17.66 18.38
C ILE A 43 -8.38 -18.82 19.26
N LEU A 44 -9.26 -19.66 18.72
CA LEU A 44 -9.80 -20.78 19.46
C LEU A 44 -8.66 -21.70 19.97
N GLY A 45 -8.59 -21.88 21.28
CA GLY A 45 -7.57 -22.73 21.92
C GLY A 45 -6.18 -22.12 22.05
N SER A 46 -6.01 -20.82 21.81
CA SER A 46 -4.75 -20.08 21.96
C SER A 46 -4.98 -18.70 22.59
N SER A 47 -3.90 -18.02 22.95
CA SER A 47 -3.98 -16.61 23.35
C SER A 47 -4.43 -15.73 22.18
N PRO A 48 -5.20 -14.66 22.45
CA PRO A 48 -5.57 -13.69 21.42
C PRO A 48 -4.34 -13.15 20.68
N TRP A 49 -4.49 -12.91 19.38
CA TRP A 49 -3.45 -12.27 18.60
C TRP A 49 -3.71 -10.77 18.50
N GLU A 50 -2.71 -9.98 18.94
CA GLU A 50 -2.76 -8.51 18.97
C GLU A 50 -1.70 -7.92 18.04
N PRO A 51 -1.98 -7.77 16.74
CA PRO A 51 -1.06 -7.14 15.81
C PRO A 51 -0.91 -5.65 16.11
N ARG A 52 0.30 -5.22 16.53
CA ARG A 52 0.59 -3.82 16.83
C ARG A 52 1.25 -3.11 15.65
N ASN A 53 1.04 -1.81 15.55
CA ASN A 53 1.82 -0.97 14.65
C ASN A 53 3.28 -0.90 15.14
N PHE A 54 4.23 -0.72 14.21
CA PHE A 54 5.67 -0.68 14.54
C PHE A 54 6.02 0.39 15.58
N SER A 55 5.30 1.51 15.60
CA SER A 55 5.50 2.62 16.54
C SER A 55 4.70 2.49 17.84
N ASP A 56 3.90 1.46 18.01
CA ASP A 56 2.88 1.30 19.07
C ASP A 56 1.90 2.49 19.18
N LYS A 57 1.78 3.30 18.11
CA LYS A 57 0.86 4.43 18.02
C LYS A 57 -0.21 4.17 16.97
N TYR A 58 -1.37 4.75 17.19
CA TYR A 58 -2.52 4.63 16.30
C TYR A 58 -2.96 6.01 15.82
N ALA A 59 -3.41 6.09 14.58
CA ALA A 59 -3.76 7.33 13.90
C ALA A 59 -5.27 7.66 13.95
N GLY A 60 -6.12 6.71 14.38
CA GLY A 60 -7.56 6.87 14.25
C GLY A 60 -8.02 6.74 12.80
N ASP A 61 -8.99 7.54 12.40
CA ASP A 61 -9.50 7.55 11.03
C ASP A 61 -8.45 8.08 10.06
N ILE A 62 -8.20 7.32 8.99
CA ILE A 62 -7.14 7.63 8.04
C ILE A 62 -7.45 7.01 6.67
N ILE A 63 -7.13 7.71 5.57
CA ILE A 63 -7.32 7.16 4.23
C ILE A 63 -6.34 6.02 3.93
N LEU A 64 -6.77 5.08 3.08
CA LEU A 64 -5.95 3.92 2.70
C LEU A 64 -4.59 4.31 2.14
N LYS A 65 -4.50 5.34 1.29
CA LYS A 65 -3.21 5.80 0.76
C LYS A 65 -2.23 6.15 1.88
N LYS A 66 -2.65 6.92 2.87
CA LYS A 66 -1.81 7.32 4.00
C LYS A 66 -1.44 6.13 4.88
N ALA A 67 -2.38 5.19 5.10
CA ALA A 67 -2.14 3.96 5.83
C ALA A 67 -1.07 3.08 5.15
N MET A 68 -1.10 2.94 3.81
CA MET A 68 -0.06 2.26 3.03
C MET A 68 1.29 2.96 3.19
N MET A 69 1.33 4.29 3.05
CA MET A 69 2.56 5.09 3.20
C MET A 69 3.20 4.94 4.57
N ARG A 70 2.38 4.86 5.63
CA ARG A 70 2.81 4.62 7.01
C ARG A 70 3.01 3.14 7.34
N SER A 71 2.59 2.24 6.45
CA SER A 71 2.69 0.79 6.64
C SER A 71 1.97 0.28 7.90
N LEU A 72 0.76 0.80 8.18
CA LEU A 72 0.00 0.46 9.39
C LEU A 72 -0.41 -1.01 9.38
N ASN A 73 -0.13 -1.71 10.49
CA ASN A 73 -0.43 -3.14 10.62
C ASN A 73 -1.91 -3.39 10.91
N SER A 74 -2.51 -2.61 11.83
CA SER A 74 -3.92 -2.72 12.19
C SER A 74 -4.82 -2.59 10.96
N VAL A 75 -4.56 -1.60 10.09
CA VAL A 75 -5.31 -1.41 8.84
C VAL A 75 -5.15 -2.62 7.91
N SER A 76 -3.94 -3.13 7.72
CA SER A 76 -3.71 -4.28 6.84
C SER A 76 -4.42 -5.54 7.34
N VAL A 77 -4.47 -5.75 8.66
CA VAL A 77 -5.20 -6.87 9.27
C VAL A 77 -6.71 -6.70 9.12
N LYS A 78 -7.25 -5.51 9.31
CA LYS A 78 -8.68 -5.23 9.05
C LYS A 78 -9.04 -5.49 7.58
N LEU A 79 -8.20 -5.05 6.64
CA LEU A 79 -8.43 -5.30 5.22
C LEU A 79 -8.47 -6.79 4.89
N ILE A 80 -7.54 -7.61 5.41
CA ILE A 80 -7.54 -9.05 5.11
C ILE A 80 -8.72 -9.78 5.77
N GLN A 81 -9.24 -9.29 6.90
CA GLN A 81 -10.47 -9.79 7.50
C GLN A 81 -11.67 -9.56 6.55
N GLU A 82 -11.76 -8.38 5.93
CA GLU A 82 -12.83 -8.04 4.98
C GLU A 82 -12.76 -8.85 3.68
N VAL A 83 -11.55 -9.09 3.16
CA VAL A 83 -11.39 -9.73 1.84
C VAL A 83 -11.13 -11.23 1.89
N THR A 84 -10.72 -11.76 3.00
CA THR A 84 -10.25 -13.12 3.29
C THR A 84 -8.84 -13.45 2.76
N PRO A 85 -8.06 -14.27 3.50
CA PRO A 85 -6.71 -14.68 3.08
C PRO A 85 -6.67 -15.39 1.74
N GLU A 86 -7.66 -16.22 1.40
CA GLU A 86 -7.74 -16.97 0.14
C GLU A 86 -7.72 -16.06 -1.08
N LYS A 87 -8.46 -14.94 -1.03
CA LYS A 87 -8.51 -13.99 -2.13
C LYS A 87 -7.20 -13.24 -2.28
N VAL A 88 -6.52 -12.92 -1.17
CA VAL A 88 -5.18 -12.31 -1.17
C VAL A 88 -4.15 -13.28 -1.74
N ILE A 89 -4.20 -14.56 -1.37
CA ILE A 89 -3.35 -15.62 -1.94
C ILE A 89 -3.57 -15.68 -3.45
N LYS A 90 -4.83 -15.68 -3.90
CA LYS A 90 -5.14 -15.68 -5.34
C LYS A 90 -4.54 -14.47 -6.05
N ALA A 91 -4.64 -13.28 -5.46
CA ALA A 91 -4.02 -12.08 -6.03
C ALA A 91 -2.50 -12.23 -6.11
N ALA A 92 -1.83 -12.66 -5.03
CA ALA A 92 -0.38 -12.88 -5.03
C ALA A 92 0.05 -13.88 -6.12
N ARG A 93 -0.72 -14.98 -6.33
CA ARG A 93 -0.48 -15.94 -7.43
C ARG A 93 -0.53 -15.30 -8.81
N GLN A 94 -1.49 -14.39 -9.04
CA GLN A 94 -1.62 -13.66 -10.30
C GLN A 94 -0.44 -12.69 -10.56
N PHE A 95 0.34 -12.37 -9.52
CA PHE A 95 1.56 -11.58 -9.62
C PHE A 95 2.84 -12.44 -9.68
N GLY A 96 2.71 -13.77 -9.73
CA GLY A 96 3.82 -14.70 -9.88
C GLY A 96 4.44 -15.20 -8.57
N VAL A 97 3.80 -14.97 -7.42
CA VAL A 97 4.24 -15.59 -6.16
C VAL A 97 3.83 -17.06 -6.17
N THR A 98 4.81 -17.96 -6.19
CA THR A 98 4.60 -19.43 -6.25
C THR A 98 4.85 -20.13 -4.91
N SER A 99 5.55 -19.48 -3.99
CA SER A 99 5.84 -19.98 -2.64
C SER A 99 4.59 -20.33 -1.85
N PRO A 100 4.59 -21.35 -0.97
CA PRO A 100 3.46 -21.67 -0.11
C PRO A 100 3.06 -20.47 0.76
N LEU A 101 1.80 -20.06 0.71
CA LEU A 101 1.26 -18.97 1.51
C LEU A 101 0.27 -19.51 2.54
N GLY A 102 0.43 -19.09 3.80
CA GLY A 102 -0.46 -19.48 4.89
C GLY A 102 -1.84 -18.85 4.73
N ASN A 103 -2.89 -19.68 4.82
CA ASN A 103 -4.27 -19.23 4.75
C ASN A 103 -4.76 -18.76 6.13
N ASN A 104 -4.25 -17.61 6.59
CA ASN A 104 -4.59 -17.02 7.87
C ASN A 104 -4.41 -15.49 7.83
N LEU A 105 -4.97 -14.79 8.82
CA LEU A 105 -4.98 -13.33 8.88
C LEU A 105 -3.58 -12.71 9.01
N SER A 106 -2.62 -13.42 9.59
CA SER A 106 -1.26 -12.92 9.74
C SER A 106 -0.52 -12.77 8.38
N LEU A 107 -1.05 -13.38 7.31
CA LEU A 107 -0.57 -13.19 5.95
C LEU A 107 -0.55 -11.69 5.55
N ALA A 108 -1.46 -10.88 6.09
CA ALA A 108 -1.45 -9.42 5.88
C ALA A 108 -0.15 -8.74 6.31
N LEU A 109 0.59 -9.38 7.20
CA LEU A 109 1.87 -8.91 7.72
C LEU A 109 3.07 -9.64 7.12
N GLY A 110 2.84 -10.46 6.07
CA GLY A 110 3.89 -11.17 5.34
C GLY A 110 4.58 -12.26 6.15
N THR A 111 3.79 -13.09 6.84
CA THR A 111 4.29 -14.20 7.68
C THR A 111 4.57 -15.50 6.91
N SER A 112 4.44 -15.51 5.60
CA SER A 112 4.81 -16.63 4.73
C SER A 112 6.07 -16.30 3.95
N GLY A 113 7.00 -17.26 3.88
CA GLY A 113 8.27 -17.08 3.18
C GLY A 113 8.10 -16.95 1.67
N VAL A 114 8.86 -16.04 1.09
CA VAL A 114 8.94 -15.80 -0.37
C VAL A 114 10.39 -15.62 -0.78
N SER A 115 10.66 -15.65 -2.08
CA SER A 115 12.00 -15.35 -2.62
C SER A 115 12.11 -13.90 -3.11
N PRO A 116 13.30 -13.30 -3.12
CA PRO A 116 13.53 -12.01 -3.76
C PRO A 116 13.12 -11.97 -5.24
N LEU A 117 13.31 -13.06 -5.97
CA LEU A 117 12.91 -13.16 -7.37
C LEU A 117 11.38 -13.05 -7.52
N GLU A 118 10.60 -13.75 -6.69
CA GLU A 118 9.15 -13.65 -6.70
C GLU A 118 8.68 -12.23 -6.40
N MET A 119 9.29 -11.57 -5.41
CA MET A 119 8.94 -10.20 -5.06
C MET A 119 9.30 -9.21 -6.18
N ALA A 120 10.47 -9.34 -6.79
CA ALA A 120 10.85 -8.52 -7.95
C ALA A 120 9.89 -8.71 -9.12
N SER A 121 9.50 -9.94 -9.41
CA SER A 121 8.52 -10.28 -10.45
C SER A 121 7.13 -9.71 -10.14
N ALA A 122 6.67 -9.86 -8.90
CA ALA A 122 5.37 -9.33 -8.49
C ALA A 122 5.30 -7.80 -8.56
N TYR A 123 6.36 -7.12 -8.16
CA TYR A 123 6.44 -5.66 -8.25
C TYR A 123 6.61 -5.18 -9.69
N SER A 124 7.24 -5.98 -10.56
CA SER A 124 7.29 -5.71 -12.00
C SER A 124 5.88 -5.74 -12.63
N THR A 125 5.01 -6.64 -12.17
CA THR A 125 3.61 -6.69 -12.61
C THR A 125 2.84 -5.42 -12.23
N ILE A 126 3.13 -4.81 -11.05
CA ILE A 126 2.57 -3.51 -10.68
C ILE A 126 3.11 -2.40 -11.60
N ALA A 127 4.43 -2.35 -11.82
CA ALA A 127 5.07 -1.38 -12.71
C ALA A 127 4.54 -1.46 -14.15
N ASN A 128 4.18 -2.66 -14.59
CA ASN A 128 3.63 -3.00 -15.90
C ASN A 128 2.09 -2.92 -15.95
N LEU A 129 1.46 -2.27 -14.98
CA LEU A 129 0.02 -2.04 -14.94
C LEU A 129 -0.81 -3.33 -15.09
N GLY A 130 -0.37 -4.39 -14.40
CA GLY A 130 -1.09 -5.66 -14.32
C GLY A 130 -0.69 -6.73 -15.34
N ILE A 131 0.32 -6.46 -16.17
CA ILE A 131 0.89 -7.46 -17.06
C ILE A 131 1.95 -8.25 -16.30
N TYR A 132 1.69 -9.52 -16.05
CA TYR A 132 2.65 -10.46 -15.49
C TYR A 132 3.52 -11.09 -16.58
N ASN A 133 4.81 -11.18 -16.32
CA ASN A 133 5.76 -11.95 -17.11
C ASN A 133 6.51 -12.93 -16.21
N GLU A 134 6.60 -14.17 -16.65
CA GLU A 134 7.43 -15.15 -15.97
C GLU A 134 8.92 -14.76 -16.11
N PRO A 135 9.68 -14.68 -14.99
CA PRO A 135 11.08 -14.39 -15.05
C PRO A 135 11.90 -15.50 -15.74
N TYR A 136 12.81 -15.14 -16.61
CA TYR A 136 13.73 -16.05 -17.27
C TYR A 136 15.17 -15.52 -17.29
N PHE A 137 16.14 -16.41 -17.40
CA PHE A 137 17.58 -16.06 -17.42
C PHE A 137 18.21 -16.31 -18.78
N VAL A 138 17.63 -17.22 -19.58
CA VAL A 138 18.16 -17.59 -20.88
C VAL A 138 17.19 -17.04 -21.94
N GLU A 139 17.66 -16.06 -22.67
CA GLU A 139 16.90 -15.46 -23.77
C GLU A 139 16.99 -16.33 -25.02
N ARG A 140 18.20 -16.80 -25.33
CA ARG A 140 18.45 -17.58 -26.56
C ARG A 140 19.64 -18.52 -26.36
N ILE A 141 19.57 -19.70 -27.00
CA ILE A 141 20.68 -20.66 -27.13
C ILE A 141 20.85 -20.93 -28.63
N GLU A 142 22.08 -20.85 -29.12
CA GLU A 142 22.43 -21.09 -30.50
C GLU A 142 23.45 -22.22 -30.62
N ASP A 143 23.44 -22.90 -31.79
CA ASP A 143 24.51 -23.78 -32.17
C ASP A 143 25.76 -22.97 -32.64
N PHE A 144 26.87 -23.66 -32.95
CA PHE A 144 28.10 -23.01 -33.42
C PHE A 144 27.98 -22.33 -34.79
N LYS A 145 26.86 -22.52 -35.50
CA LYS A 145 26.55 -21.88 -36.80
C LYS A 145 25.60 -20.68 -36.63
N GLY A 146 25.15 -20.39 -35.41
CA GLY A 146 24.20 -19.33 -35.11
C GLY A 146 22.74 -19.72 -35.32
N ASN A 147 22.43 -21.01 -35.49
CA ASN A 147 21.06 -21.45 -35.56
C ASN A 147 20.44 -21.50 -34.17
N PRO A 148 19.23 -20.97 -33.95
CA PRO A 148 18.58 -21.02 -32.65
C PRO A 148 18.20 -22.46 -32.29
N LEU A 149 18.71 -22.93 -31.13
CA LEU A 149 18.30 -24.18 -30.49
C LEU A 149 17.17 -23.95 -29.47
N TYR A 150 17.14 -22.76 -28.88
CA TYR A 150 16.12 -22.31 -27.95
C TYR A 150 16.00 -20.80 -28.07
N GLU A 151 14.80 -20.28 -28.01
CA GLU A 151 14.53 -18.86 -27.95
C GLU A 151 13.30 -18.64 -27.05
N ASN A 152 13.46 -17.75 -26.07
CA ASN A 152 12.37 -17.37 -25.19
C ASN A 152 11.65 -16.16 -25.80
N PHE A 153 10.35 -16.23 -25.85
CA PHE A 153 9.52 -15.14 -26.34
C PHE A 153 8.80 -14.48 -25.16
N TYR A 154 8.62 -13.19 -25.27
CA TYR A 154 7.81 -12.44 -24.32
C TYR A 154 6.35 -12.92 -24.36
N HIS A 155 5.85 -13.40 -23.20
CA HIS A 155 4.48 -13.88 -23.01
C HIS A 155 3.80 -13.16 -21.85
N GLY A 156 3.60 -11.83 -21.98
CA GLY A 156 2.90 -11.06 -20.96
C GLY A 156 1.43 -11.45 -20.84
N VAL A 157 0.98 -11.74 -19.62
CA VAL A 157 -0.42 -12.04 -19.31
C VAL A 157 -1.03 -10.87 -18.56
N GLN A 158 -2.07 -10.25 -19.13
CA GLN A 158 -2.82 -9.18 -18.48
C GLN A 158 -3.73 -9.77 -17.41
N ASN A 159 -3.27 -9.83 -16.16
CA ASN A 159 -4.02 -10.39 -15.04
C ASN A 159 -4.99 -9.38 -14.40
N TYR A 160 -4.69 -8.07 -14.50
CA TYR A 160 -5.51 -6.98 -14.00
C TYR A 160 -5.58 -5.85 -15.00
N ALA A 161 -6.75 -5.21 -15.12
CA ALA A 161 -6.88 -4.01 -15.96
C ALA A 161 -5.96 -2.89 -15.46
N PRO A 162 -5.33 -2.08 -16.35
CA PRO A 162 -4.44 -0.99 -15.94
C PRO A 162 -5.06 -0.03 -14.92
N LYS A 163 -6.35 0.32 -15.08
CA LYS A 163 -7.10 1.19 -14.15
C LYS A 163 -7.29 0.59 -12.76
N SER A 164 -7.17 -0.73 -12.62
CA SER A 164 -7.23 -1.42 -11.33
C SER A 164 -5.91 -1.38 -10.57
N ILE A 165 -4.78 -1.36 -11.28
CA ILE A 165 -3.44 -1.34 -10.69
C ILE A 165 -2.93 0.06 -10.42
N TYR A 166 -3.27 1.03 -11.25
CA TYR A 166 -2.71 2.38 -11.13
C TYR A 166 -2.97 3.07 -9.77
N PRO A 167 -4.15 2.93 -9.12
CA PRO A 167 -4.35 3.43 -7.77
C PRO A 167 -3.35 2.85 -6.76
N LEU A 168 -3.07 1.54 -6.80
CA LEU A 168 -2.06 0.89 -5.96
C LEU A 168 -0.65 1.44 -6.28
N LEU A 169 -0.28 1.52 -7.56
CA LEU A 169 1.00 2.09 -8.00
C LEU A 169 1.19 3.50 -7.44
N ASN A 170 0.17 4.36 -7.53
CA ASN A 170 0.19 5.72 -6.99
C ASN A 170 0.34 5.75 -5.46
N MET A 171 -0.29 4.82 -4.73
CA MET A 171 -0.08 4.66 -3.29
C MET A 171 1.37 4.27 -2.98
N MET A 172 1.97 3.38 -3.78
CA MET A 172 3.35 2.93 -3.61
C MET A 172 4.39 4.01 -3.98
N GLN A 173 4.06 4.92 -4.91
CA GLN A 173 4.86 6.14 -5.11
C GLN A 173 4.87 6.99 -3.83
N GLY A 174 3.72 7.14 -3.17
CA GLY A 174 3.60 7.85 -1.90
C GLY A 174 4.47 7.26 -0.79
N VAL A 175 4.72 5.94 -0.78
CA VAL A 175 5.63 5.29 0.19
C VAL A 175 7.06 5.84 0.05
N ILE A 176 7.53 6.05 -1.19
CA ILE A 176 8.86 6.61 -1.49
C ILE A 176 8.88 8.13 -1.28
N ASP A 177 7.85 8.83 -1.71
CA ASP A 177 7.84 10.31 -1.72
C ASP A 177 7.66 10.91 -0.32
N GLY A 178 6.96 10.24 0.60
CA GLY A 178 6.71 10.77 1.94
C GLY A 178 6.36 9.71 3.00
N GLY A 179 6.51 8.43 2.67
CA GLY A 179 6.21 7.31 3.56
C GLY A 179 7.44 6.67 4.20
N THR A 180 7.34 5.38 4.48
CA THR A 180 8.42 4.58 5.10
C THR A 180 9.64 4.43 4.21
N GLY A 181 9.50 4.60 2.89
CA GLY A 181 10.59 4.55 1.90
C GLY A 181 11.23 5.91 1.58
N ARG A 182 10.90 6.99 2.31
CA ARG A 182 11.39 8.35 2.01
C ARG A 182 12.91 8.49 1.96
N ILE A 183 13.65 7.58 2.57
CA ILE A 183 15.12 7.54 2.51
C ILE A 183 15.63 7.51 1.06
N VAL A 184 14.90 6.89 0.15
CA VAL A 184 15.20 6.84 -1.29
C VAL A 184 15.31 8.27 -1.85
N ARG A 185 14.34 9.14 -1.52
CA ARG A 185 14.38 10.56 -1.95
C ARG A 185 15.45 11.36 -1.19
N GLN A 186 15.63 11.10 0.09
CA GLN A 186 16.65 11.75 0.91
C GLN A 186 18.08 11.44 0.42
N MET A 187 18.30 10.28 -0.17
CA MET A 187 19.57 9.91 -0.82
C MET A 187 19.76 10.53 -2.22
N GLY A 188 18.78 11.28 -2.73
CA GLY A 188 18.89 12.01 -3.99
C GLY A 188 18.27 11.31 -5.20
N PHE A 189 17.69 10.13 -5.06
CA PHE A 189 17.06 9.41 -6.18
C PHE A 189 15.89 10.18 -6.77
N LYS A 190 15.96 10.51 -8.07
CA LYS A 190 15.01 11.41 -8.75
C LYS A 190 14.06 10.72 -9.72
N HIS A 191 14.36 9.50 -10.16
CA HIS A 191 13.46 8.79 -11.07
C HIS A 191 12.09 8.52 -10.44
N PRO A 192 10.99 8.64 -11.20
CA PRO A 192 9.68 8.20 -10.76
C PRO A 192 9.73 6.73 -10.32
N ALA A 193 9.33 6.45 -9.09
CA ALA A 193 9.47 5.13 -8.50
C ALA A 193 8.34 4.84 -7.52
N GLY A 194 7.94 3.59 -7.42
CA GLY A 194 7.08 3.06 -6.38
C GLY A 194 7.78 1.95 -5.60
N GLY A 195 7.37 1.72 -4.38
CA GLY A 195 7.99 0.64 -3.59
C GLY A 195 7.36 0.43 -2.23
N LYS A 196 7.89 -0.54 -1.49
CA LYS A 196 7.45 -0.87 -0.14
C LYS A 196 8.60 -1.38 0.70
N THR A 197 8.68 -0.92 1.94
CA THR A 197 9.57 -1.46 2.97
C THR A 197 8.95 -2.71 3.60
N GLY A 198 9.77 -3.71 3.87
CA GLY A 198 9.43 -4.86 4.70
C GLY A 198 10.38 -4.93 5.90
N THR A 199 9.84 -5.25 7.06
CA THR A 199 10.61 -5.51 8.28
C THR A 199 9.83 -6.56 9.06
N THR A 200 10.51 -7.63 9.45
CA THR A 200 9.90 -8.66 10.30
C THR A 200 10.12 -8.35 11.78
N ASN A 201 9.31 -8.97 12.63
CA ASN A 201 9.49 -8.91 14.06
C ASN A 201 10.91 -9.35 14.45
N ASN A 202 11.47 -8.70 15.44
CA ASN A 202 12.85 -8.94 15.91
C ASN A 202 13.92 -8.62 14.85
N PHE A 203 13.60 -7.84 13.79
CA PHE A 203 14.58 -7.36 12.80
C PHE A 203 15.39 -8.46 12.11
N LYS A 204 14.78 -9.61 11.84
CA LYS A 204 15.43 -10.76 11.20
C LYS A 204 15.52 -10.63 9.69
N ASP A 205 14.51 -10.00 9.08
CA ASP A 205 14.44 -9.73 7.65
C ASP A 205 14.16 -8.25 7.40
N SER A 206 14.95 -7.66 6.54
CA SER A 206 14.81 -6.29 6.06
C SER A 206 14.65 -6.33 4.55
N TRP A 207 13.53 -5.78 4.05
CA TRP A 207 13.19 -5.77 2.64
C TRP A 207 12.95 -4.36 2.12
N PHE A 208 13.33 -4.17 0.88
CA PHE A 208 12.82 -3.08 0.07
C PHE A 208 12.56 -3.60 -1.34
N ASP A 209 11.30 -3.61 -1.72
CA ASP A 209 10.84 -3.99 -3.04
C ASP A 209 10.36 -2.73 -3.73
N GLY A 210 10.95 -2.42 -4.88
CA GLY A 210 10.64 -1.18 -5.57
C GLY A 210 10.88 -1.28 -7.07
N PHE A 211 10.29 -0.35 -7.79
CA PHE A 211 10.31 -0.31 -9.24
C PHE A 211 10.33 1.11 -9.79
N THR A 212 10.86 1.24 -10.99
CA THR A 212 10.67 2.35 -11.92
C THR A 212 9.95 1.83 -13.16
N LYS A 213 9.83 2.64 -14.20
CA LYS A 213 9.27 2.18 -15.49
C LYS A 213 10.17 1.13 -16.15
N ASP A 214 11.49 1.18 -15.92
CA ASP A 214 12.48 0.33 -16.58
C ASP A 214 12.85 -0.93 -15.80
N PHE A 215 12.85 -0.85 -14.46
CA PHE A 215 13.37 -1.91 -13.59
C PHE A 215 12.49 -2.15 -12.38
N SER A 216 12.35 -3.42 -12.00
CA SER A 216 11.86 -3.86 -10.71
C SER A 216 12.98 -4.59 -9.97
N THR A 217 13.21 -4.20 -8.71
CA THR A 217 14.31 -4.70 -7.91
C THR A 217 13.83 -5.01 -6.50
N SER A 218 14.15 -6.21 -6.03
CA SER A 218 13.93 -6.64 -4.66
C SER A 218 15.27 -6.75 -3.93
N VAL A 219 15.37 -6.14 -2.76
CA VAL A 219 16.54 -6.22 -1.88
C VAL A 219 16.12 -6.83 -0.56
N TRP A 220 16.75 -7.93 -0.21
CA TRP A 220 16.65 -8.55 1.10
C TRP A 220 18.00 -8.47 1.82
N VAL A 221 17.97 -8.12 3.08
CA VAL A 221 19.10 -8.12 4.01
C VAL A 221 18.72 -8.93 5.23
N GLY A 222 19.60 -9.85 5.62
CA GLY A 222 19.41 -10.72 6.77
C GLY A 222 20.55 -11.70 6.95
N TYR A 223 20.56 -12.41 8.06
CA TYR A 223 21.49 -13.50 8.32
C TYR A 223 20.92 -14.85 7.87
N ASP A 224 21.79 -15.77 7.43
CA ASP A 224 21.38 -17.11 6.99
C ASP A 224 20.75 -17.93 8.13
N ASN A 225 21.26 -17.76 9.33
CA ASN A 225 20.80 -18.40 10.56
C ASN A 225 19.57 -17.70 11.20
N ASN A 226 19.01 -16.69 10.51
CA ASN A 226 17.81 -15.98 10.94
C ASN A 226 17.97 -15.26 12.31
N GLU A 227 19.16 -14.74 12.58
CA GLU A 227 19.42 -13.89 13.76
C GLU A 227 18.94 -12.46 13.56
N PRO A 228 18.61 -11.72 14.66
CA PRO A 228 18.29 -10.31 14.59
C PRO A 228 19.45 -9.45 14.07
N MET A 229 19.16 -8.52 13.19
CA MET A 229 20.11 -7.54 12.71
C MET A 229 20.06 -6.29 13.60
N ILE A 230 21.06 -6.11 14.42
CA ILE A 230 21.17 -4.99 15.36
C ILE A 230 22.42 -4.18 15.02
N ASP A 231 22.29 -2.85 14.95
CA ASP A 231 23.41 -1.96 14.70
C ASP A 231 24.26 -1.75 15.98
N ARG A 232 25.38 -1.06 15.82
CA ARG A 232 26.32 -0.75 16.93
C ARG A 232 25.70 0.08 18.06
N HIS A 233 24.52 0.68 17.85
CA HIS A 233 23.79 1.48 18.83
C HIS A 233 22.59 0.73 19.42
N ALA A 234 22.52 -0.58 19.21
CA ALA A 234 21.43 -1.46 19.62
C ALA A 234 20.08 -1.18 18.96
N HIS A 235 20.07 -0.52 17.79
CA HIS A 235 18.86 -0.35 17.00
C HIS A 235 18.71 -1.49 15.99
N GLY A 236 17.49 -2.01 15.88
CA GLY A 236 17.16 -3.02 14.87
C GLY A 236 17.17 -2.45 13.45
N LEU A 237 17.78 -3.17 12.51
CA LEU A 237 17.81 -2.80 11.10
C LEU A 237 16.45 -3.07 10.45
N THR A 238 15.95 -2.07 9.75
CA THR A 238 14.63 -2.10 9.08
C THR A 238 14.77 -2.03 7.58
N GLY A 239 13.70 -2.28 6.84
CA GLY A 239 13.66 -2.08 5.41
C GLY A 239 14.10 -0.68 4.97
N ALA A 240 13.78 0.34 5.77
CA ALA A 240 14.18 1.71 5.50
C ALA A 240 15.67 1.97 5.78
N SER A 241 16.27 1.35 6.81
CA SER A 241 17.64 1.63 7.21
C SER A 241 18.69 0.72 6.57
N ALA A 242 18.29 -0.48 6.10
CA ALA A 242 19.22 -1.44 5.48
C ALA A 242 18.92 -1.69 4.00
N ALA A 243 17.74 -2.20 3.64
CA ALA A 243 17.46 -2.61 2.26
C ALA A 243 17.24 -1.44 1.30
N ALA A 244 16.50 -0.38 1.72
CA ALA A 244 16.19 0.75 0.85
C ALA A 244 17.44 1.55 0.40
N PRO A 245 18.46 1.79 1.24
CA PRO A 245 19.71 2.41 0.77
C PRO A 245 20.44 1.59 -0.29
N ILE A 246 20.49 0.27 -0.14
CA ILE A 246 21.12 -0.64 -1.13
C ILE A 246 20.34 -0.57 -2.44
N TRP A 247 19.01 -0.65 -2.38
CA TRP A 247 18.14 -0.49 -3.54
C TRP A 247 18.39 0.83 -4.26
N THR A 248 18.49 1.92 -3.51
CA THR A 248 18.71 3.26 -4.07
C THR A 248 20.01 3.34 -4.85
N LEU A 249 21.13 2.89 -4.24
CA LEU A 249 22.45 2.91 -4.89
C LEU A 249 22.48 2.02 -6.14
N TYR A 250 21.87 0.85 -6.05
CA TYR A 250 21.76 -0.06 -7.19
C TYR A 250 20.97 0.57 -8.34
N MET A 251 19.79 1.12 -8.04
CA MET A 251 18.90 1.68 -9.05
C MET A 251 19.47 2.97 -9.68
N GLU A 252 20.17 3.81 -8.92
CA GLU A 252 20.89 4.96 -9.48
C GLU A 252 21.92 4.53 -10.52
N LYS A 253 22.67 3.48 -10.21
CA LYS A 253 23.68 2.95 -11.14
C LYS A 253 23.02 2.27 -12.35
N ALA A 254 21.98 1.48 -12.15
CA ALA A 254 21.26 0.78 -13.22
C ALA A 254 20.55 1.74 -14.19
N LEU A 255 20.15 2.92 -13.70
CA LEU A 255 19.47 3.97 -14.48
C LEU A 255 20.41 5.08 -14.98
N GLN A 256 21.71 4.94 -14.74
CA GLN A 256 22.69 5.93 -15.18
C GLN A 256 22.60 6.15 -16.70
N GLY A 257 22.42 7.41 -17.11
CA GLY A 257 22.26 7.78 -18.53
C GLY A 257 20.85 7.53 -19.11
N LYS A 258 19.92 6.98 -18.33
CA LYS A 258 18.51 6.81 -18.75
C LYS A 258 17.67 8.04 -18.40
N ASN A 259 16.67 8.31 -19.23
CA ASN A 259 15.70 9.37 -18.98
C ASN A 259 14.80 9.02 -17.79
N GLN A 260 14.32 10.05 -17.08
CA GLN A 260 13.32 9.89 -16.01
C GLN A 260 11.93 9.71 -16.62
N ILE A 261 11.52 8.47 -16.84
CA ILE A 261 10.24 8.13 -17.46
C ILE A 261 9.17 8.03 -16.39
N LYS A 262 8.09 8.81 -16.53
CA LYS A 262 6.90 8.72 -15.67
C LYS A 262 6.06 7.49 -16.02
N PHE A 263 5.33 6.98 -15.05
CA PHE A 263 4.31 5.96 -15.31
C PHE A 263 3.17 6.58 -16.09
N SER A 264 2.74 5.92 -17.15
CA SER A 264 1.59 6.35 -17.94
C SER A 264 0.32 6.23 -17.12
N ILE A 265 -0.50 7.26 -17.12
CA ILE A 265 -1.81 7.25 -16.47
C ILE A 265 -2.77 6.53 -17.44
N PRO A 266 -3.39 5.41 -17.03
CA PRO A 266 -4.36 4.72 -17.88
C PRO A 266 -5.64 5.54 -18.06
N GLU A 267 -6.34 5.28 -19.14
CA GLU A 267 -7.72 5.74 -19.32
C GLU A 267 -8.61 5.24 -18.18
N GLY A 268 -9.58 6.04 -17.75
CA GLY A 268 -10.47 5.72 -16.63
C GLY A 268 -9.87 5.98 -15.25
N ILE A 269 -8.81 6.78 -15.16
CA ILE A 269 -8.22 7.26 -13.89
C ILE A 269 -8.35 8.78 -13.80
N LYS A 270 -8.85 9.25 -12.65
CA LYS A 270 -8.81 10.66 -12.25
C LYS A 270 -8.03 10.85 -10.96
N PHE A 271 -7.62 12.10 -10.72
CA PHE A 271 -6.97 12.51 -9.47
C PHE A 271 -7.89 13.44 -8.70
N GLU A 272 -8.04 13.15 -7.42
CA GLU A 272 -8.82 13.97 -6.49
C GLU A 272 -7.94 14.39 -5.32
N LYS A 273 -8.12 15.62 -4.85
CA LYS A 273 -7.49 16.11 -3.63
C LYS A 273 -8.45 15.88 -2.46
N VAL A 274 -8.02 15.07 -1.50
CA VAL A 274 -8.88 14.62 -0.38
C VAL A 274 -8.27 15.02 0.96
N ASP A 275 -9.13 15.15 1.96
CA ASP A 275 -8.75 15.25 3.36
C ASP A 275 -8.32 13.87 3.87
N VAL A 276 -7.17 13.81 4.54
CA VAL A 276 -6.53 12.56 4.97
C VAL A 276 -7.30 11.84 6.07
N TYR A 277 -8.07 12.57 6.87
CA TYR A 277 -8.77 12.04 8.05
C TYR A 277 -10.25 11.79 7.82
N THR A 278 -10.83 12.42 6.82
CA THR A 278 -12.27 12.24 6.50
C THR A 278 -12.50 11.49 5.19
N GLY A 279 -11.51 11.42 4.31
CA GLY A 279 -11.63 10.80 2.99
C GLY A 279 -12.54 11.58 2.01
N THR A 280 -13.05 12.74 2.41
CA THR A 280 -13.88 13.63 1.59
C THR A 280 -13.02 14.49 0.67
N LEU A 281 -13.62 15.15 -0.32
CA LEU A 281 -12.93 16.17 -1.09
C LEU A 281 -12.35 17.24 -0.15
N ALA A 282 -11.12 17.66 -0.42
CA ALA A 282 -10.45 18.67 0.38
C ALA A 282 -11.16 20.01 0.31
N ASP A 283 -11.28 20.68 1.45
CA ASP A 283 -11.86 22.01 1.60
C ASP A 283 -10.99 22.90 2.48
N SER A 284 -11.50 24.10 2.83
CA SER A 284 -10.78 25.06 3.69
C SER A 284 -10.60 24.60 5.14
N GLN A 285 -11.32 23.58 5.59
CA GLN A 285 -11.25 23.02 6.95
C GLN A 285 -10.30 21.80 7.00
N SER A 286 -9.79 21.34 5.87
CA SER A 286 -8.90 20.19 5.80
C SER A 286 -7.56 20.48 6.46
N ILE A 287 -7.20 19.71 7.49
CA ILE A 287 -5.93 19.85 8.22
C ILE A 287 -4.75 19.30 7.39
N GLU A 288 -4.94 18.14 6.78
CA GLU A 288 -3.96 17.52 5.89
C GLU A 288 -4.65 17.02 4.64
N THR A 289 -4.12 17.38 3.48
CA THR A 289 -4.68 16.97 2.18
C THR A 289 -3.71 16.12 1.39
N MET A 290 -4.25 15.23 0.55
CA MET A 290 -3.46 14.36 -0.31
C MET A 290 -4.14 14.15 -1.65
N ASN A 291 -3.34 14.16 -2.73
CA ASN A 291 -3.84 13.72 -4.04
C ASN A 291 -3.91 12.21 -4.08
N VAL A 292 -5.03 11.68 -4.52
CA VAL A 292 -5.28 10.25 -4.72
C VAL A 292 -5.64 9.97 -6.17
N ALA A 293 -5.12 8.90 -6.74
CA ALA A 293 -5.55 8.38 -8.02
C ALA A 293 -6.69 7.39 -7.78
N VAL A 294 -7.84 7.62 -8.40
CA VAL A 294 -9.03 6.75 -8.29
C VAL A 294 -9.59 6.45 -9.68
N LYS A 295 -10.38 5.40 -9.80
CA LYS A 295 -11.13 5.12 -11.02
C LYS A 295 -12.13 6.26 -11.27
N GLU A 296 -12.40 6.61 -12.53
CA GLU A 296 -13.32 7.71 -12.88
C GLU A 296 -14.72 7.53 -12.28
N GLU A 297 -15.19 6.29 -12.21
CA GLU A 297 -16.48 5.94 -11.62
C GLU A 297 -16.53 6.10 -10.10
N THR A 298 -15.38 6.28 -9.42
CA THR A 298 -15.33 6.48 -7.97
C THR A 298 -15.89 7.85 -7.59
N VAL A 299 -16.91 7.86 -6.73
CA VAL A 299 -17.47 9.09 -6.17
C VAL A 299 -16.84 9.36 -4.80
N ILE A 300 -16.15 10.50 -4.69
CA ILE A 300 -15.66 11.02 -3.41
C ILE A 300 -16.56 12.19 -3.04
N LEU A 301 -17.24 12.07 -1.90
CA LEU A 301 -18.20 13.08 -1.46
C LEU A 301 -17.48 14.32 -0.89
N PRO A 302 -18.07 15.52 -1.02
CA PRO A 302 -17.63 16.66 -0.24
C PRO A 302 -17.90 16.41 1.26
N ARG A 303 -17.23 17.16 2.12
CA ARG A 303 -17.53 17.15 3.56
C ARG A 303 -18.99 17.59 3.76
N ALA A 304 -19.74 16.88 4.58
CA ALA A 304 -21.08 17.31 4.97
C ALA A 304 -20.99 18.66 5.70
N ILE A 305 -21.77 19.62 5.26
CA ILE A 305 -21.94 20.87 6.02
C ILE A 305 -22.79 20.50 7.22
N GLU A 306 -22.21 20.57 8.42
CA GLU A 306 -23.03 20.51 9.63
C GLU A 306 -24.06 21.65 9.53
N SER A 307 -25.33 21.32 9.41
CA SER A 307 -26.40 22.30 9.50
C SER A 307 -26.30 22.95 10.88
N ILE A 308 -25.87 24.21 10.91
CA ILE A 308 -26.01 25.02 12.14
C ILE A 308 -27.45 24.87 12.54
N PRO A 309 -27.78 24.39 13.77
CA PRO A 309 -29.16 24.40 14.22
C PRO A 309 -29.62 25.85 14.12
N VAL A 310 -30.58 26.11 13.23
CA VAL A 310 -31.29 27.39 13.24
C VAL A 310 -32.11 27.34 14.51
N GLU A 311 -31.62 27.93 15.57
CA GLU A 311 -32.44 28.25 16.73
C GLU A 311 -33.56 29.18 16.22
N LEU A 312 -34.70 28.59 15.92
CA LEU A 312 -35.92 29.33 15.67
C LEU A 312 -36.28 29.97 17.01
N ASP A 313 -35.90 31.25 17.19
CA ASP A 313 -36.50 32.09 18.21
C ASP A 313 -38.00 32.06 17.99
N LEU A 314 -38.70 31.23 18.78
CA LEU A 314 -40.12 31.26 18.89
C LEU A 314 -40.48 32.61 19.52
N ILE A 315 -40.84 33.58 18.67
CA ILE A 315 -41.47 34.82 19.10
C ILE A 315 -42.78 34.41 19.76
N GLU A 316 -42.84 34.43 21.09
CA GLU A 316 -44.07 34.26 21.82
C GLU A 316 -45.03 35.41 21.44
N PRO A 317 -46.31 35.11 21.08
CA PRO A 317 -47.27 36.16 20.81
C PRO A 317 -47.56 36.94 22.11
N SER A 318 -47.26 38.24 22.09
CA SER A 318 -47.59 39.16 23.16
C SER A 318 -49.09 39.19 23.38
N THR A 319 -49.57 38.61 24.45
CA THR A 319 -51.00 38.76 24.93
C THR A 319 -51.14 40.10 25.58
N THR A 320 -51.58 41.11 24.82
CA THR A 320 -52.18 42.33 25.37
C THR A 320 -53.63 42.06 25.65
N SER A 321 -53.94 41.80 26.90
CA SER A 321 -55.32 41.86 27.42
C SER A 321 -55.60 43.25 27.99
N GLU A 322 -56.15 44.15 27.17
CA GLU A 322 -56.83 45.33 27.71
C GLU A 322 -58.28 44.98 28.11
N LEU A 323 -58.51 44.96 29.41
CA LEU A 323 -59.84 44.90 29.98
C LEU A 323 -60.39 46.34 30.04
N THR A 324 -61.31 46.62 29.14
CA THR A 324 -62.18 47.83 29.27
C THR A 324 -63.30 47.56 30.24
N ASN A 325 -63.32 48.29 31.38
CA ASN A 325 -64.44 48.41 32.29
C ASN A 325 -65.54 49.25 31.67
N VAL A 326 -66.71 48.70 31.58
CA VAL A 326 -67.99 49.45 31.33
C VAL A 326 -68.90 49.28 32.53
N PRO A 327 -69.37 50.38 33.18
CA PRO A 327 -70.29 50.28 34.28
C PRO A 327 -71.72 50.17 33.78
N ASN A 328 -72.55 49.33 34.44
CA ASN A 328 -73.98 49.22 34.25
C ASN A 328 -74.74 50.11 35.23
N PRO A 329 -75.93 50.63 34.83
CA PRO A 329 -76.79 51.50 35.68
C PRO A 329 -77.54 50.76 36.79
#